data_d4582c55060584275517e3947b384f68
#
_entry.id   d4582c55060584275517e3947b384f68
#
_cell.length_a   1.000
_cell.length_b   1.000
_cell.length_c   1.000
_cell.angle_alpha   90.00
_cell.angle_beta   90.00
_cell.angle_gamma   90.00
#
_symmetry.space_group_name_H-M   'P 1'
#
loop_
_entity.id
_entity.type
_entity.pdbx_description
1 polymer ?
#
loop_
_entity_poly.entity_id
_entity_poly.type
_entity_poly.pdbx_seq_one_letter_code
_entity_poly.pdbx_strand_id
1 'polypeptide(L)'
;MFELKSSYPEYYWQLVSNAILTGKEEAELMIFCPYQDELNEIRLLAKESDDKFKFIIFADDSELPYLIRGGYYSNVARMRWNVNEEDKAFLTQRIRIAIDKLYADVKIFA
;
A
#
# COMPACT_ATOMS: atom_id res chain seq x y z
N MET A 1 -1.55 0.33 -15.20
CA MET A 1 -0.57 0.71 -14.16
C MET A 1 -0.22 2.19 -14.07
N PHE A 2 -0.16 2.91 -15.15
CA PHE A 2 0.07 4.34 -15.00
C PHE A 2 -1.10 5.06 -14.34
N GLU A 3 -2.28 4.45 -14.31
CA GLU A 3 -3.39 4.96 -13.49
C GLU A 3 -3.07 4.93 -11.99
N LEU A 4 -2.34 3.92 -11.53
CA LEU A 4 -1.89 3.87 -10.14
C LEU A 4 -0.96 5.04 -9.84
N LYS A 5 -0.02 5.35 -10.75
CA LYS A 5 0.91 6.46 -10.59
C LYS A 5 0.20 7.81 -10.47
N SER A 6 -0.84 8.04 -11.28
CA SER A 6 -1.56 9.31 -11.29
C SER A 6 -2.62 9.42 -10.20
N SER A 7 -3.32 8.31 -9.90
CA SER A 7 -4.44 8.29 -8.95
C SER A 7 -4.01 8.01 -7.52
N TYR A 8 -3.00 7.18 -7.33
CA TYR A 8 -2.51 6.77 -6.01
C TYR A 8 -0.98 6.82 -5.98
N PRO A 9 -0.37 8.00 -6.10
CA PRO A 9 1.08 8.13 -6.21
C PRO A 9 1.83 7.59 -5.00
N GLU A 10 1.27 7.65 -3.79
CA GLU A 10 1.92 7.13 -2.59
C GLU A 10 2.18 5.63 -2.71
N TYR A 11 1.18 4.87 -3.16
CA TYR A 11 1.35 3.42 -3.36
C TYR A 11 2.32 3.10 -4.49
N TYR A 12 2.22 3.86 -5.58
CA TYR A 12 3.10 3.66 -6.73
C TYR A 12 4.57 3.84 -6.33
N TRP A 13 4.89 4.95 -5.68
CA TRP A 13 6.28 5.24 -5.31
C TRP A 13 6.79 4.33 -4.21
N GLN A 14 5.93 3.85 -3.31
CA GLN A 14 6.30 2.85 -2.32
C GLN A 14 6.72 1.54 -3.00
N LEU A 15 6.01 1.13 -4.04
CA LEU A 15 6.34 -0.08 -4.80
C LEU A 15 7.64 0.08 -5.59
N VAL A 16 7.88 1.26 -6.16
CA VAL A 16 9.18 1.57 -6.79
C VAL A 16 10.30 1.49 -5.76
N SER A 17 10.11 2.04 -4.58
CA SER A 17 11.08 1.96 -3.48
C SER A 17 11.38 0.51 -3.10
N ASN A 18 10.36 -0.32 -2.97
CA ASN A 18 10.52 -1.74 -2.66
C ASN A 18 11.30 -2.47 -3.75
N ALA A 19 11.07 -2.15 -5.01
CA ALA A 19 11.79 -2.74 -6.13
C ALA A 19 13.28 -2.36 -6.09
N ILE A 20 13.60 -1.11 -5.74
CA ILE A 20 14.99 -0.65 -5.58
C ILE A 20 15.66 -1.42 -4.45
N LEU A 21 15.02 -1.52 -3.30
CA LEU A 21 15.58 -2.17 -2.11
C LEU A 21 15.81 -3.67 -2.30
N THR A 22 14.95 -4.34 -3.05
CA THR A 22 15.04 -5.78 -3.30
C THR A 22 15.84 -6.13 -4.55
N GLY A 23 16.16 -5.14 -5.39
CA GLY A 23 16.84 -5.36 -6.67
C GLY A 23 15.97 -6.04 -7.72
N LYS A 24 14.65 -6.05 -7.54
CA LYS A 24 13.70 -6.67 -8.47
C LYS A 24 13.30 -5.71 -9.58
N GLU A 25 13.01 -6.27 -10.74
CA GLU A 25 12.50 -5.50 -11.89
C GLU A 25 10.98 -5.42 -11.88
N GLU A 26 10.32 -6.39 -11.26
CA GLU A 26 8.87 -6.47 -11.19
C GLU A 26 8.34 -6.03 -9.85
N ALA A 27 7.15 -5.44 -9.86
CA ALA A 27 6.36 -5.14 -8.67
C ALA A 27 4.98 -5.76 -8.80
N GLU A 28 4.40 -6.14 -7.67
CA GLU A 28 3.05 -6.68 -7.59
C GLU A 28 2.28 -5.96 -6.51
N LEU A 29 1.09 -5.50 -6.85
CA LEU A 29 0.14 -4.93 -5.90
C LEU A 29 -1.01 -5.92 -5.71
N MET A 30 -1.24 -6.31 -4.46
CA MET A 30 -2.38 -7.13 -4.09
C MET A 30 -3.40 -6.26 -3.36
N ILE A 31 -4.63 -6.29 -3.85
CA ILE A 31 -5.73 -5.57 -3.23
C ILE A 31 -6.72 -6.60 -2.70
N PHE A 32 -7.03 -6.49 -1.41
CA PHE A 32 -7.99 -7.35 -0.75
C PHE A 32 -9.23 -6.55 -0.35
N CYS A 33 -10.40 -7.10 -0.67
CA CYS A 33 -11.66 -6.62 -0.16
C CYS A 33 -12.48 -7.84 0.30
N PRO A 34 -12.95 -7.87 1.55
CA PRO A 34 -13.66 -9.05 2.04
C PRO A 34 -15.01 -9.22 1.36
N TYR A 35 -15.48 -10.46 1.34
CA TYR A 35 -16.89 -10.72 1.06
C TYR A 35 -17.74 -10.37 2.28
N GLN A 36 -19.01 -10.04 2.05
CA GLN A 36 -19.93 -9.67 3.15
C GLN A 36 -19.99 -10.76 4.23
N ASP A 37 -19.99 -12.03 3.83
CA ASP A 37 -20.04 -13.14 4.77
C ASP A 37 -18.77 -13.29 5.63
N GLU A 38 -17.68 -12.58 5.28
CA GLU A 38 -16.43 -12.57 6.04
C GLU A 38 -16.33 -11.41 7.04
N LEU A 39 -17.27 -10.45 7.01
CA LEU A 39 -17.20 -9.26 7.87
C LEU A 39 -17.25 -9.59 9.36
N ASN A 40 -17.98 -10.62 9.75
CA ASN A 40 -18.05 -11.03 11.16
C ASN A 40 -16.72 -11.58 11.66
N GLU A 41 -15.98 -12.31 10.84
CA GLU A 41 -14.63 -12.77 11.17
C GLU A 41 -13.67 -11.60 11.34
N ILE A 42 -13.79 -10.59 10.47
CA ILE A 42 -12.97 -9.39 10.57
C ILE A 42 -13.28 -8.62 11.85
N ARG A 43 -14.54 -8.54 12.25
CA ARG A 43 -14.93 -7.92 13.52
C ARG A 43 -14.33 -8.66 14.72
N LEU A 44 -14.28 -9.99 14.68
CA LEU A 44 -13.64 -10.79 15.73
C LEU A 44 -12.15 -10.51 15.80
N LEU A 45 -11.48 -10.43 14.67
CA LEU A 45 -10.06 -10.07 14.62
C LEU A 45 -9.80 -8.67 15.14
N ALA A 46 -10.69 -7.72 14.84
CA ALA A 46 -10.58 -6.34 15.32
C ALA A 46 -10.70 -6.25 16.84
N LYS A 47 -11.49 -7.14 17.47
CA LYS A 47 -11.60 -7.22 18.94
C LYS A 47 -10.27 -7.57 19.60
N GLU A 48 -9.46 -8.39 18.95
CA GLU A 48 -8.16 -8.85 19.47
C GLU A 48 -7.02 -7.91 19.10
N SER A 49 -7.30 -6.91 18.27
CA SER A 49 -6.31 -5.95 17.75
C SER A 49 -6.30 -4.66 18.56
N ASP A 50 -5.46 -3.72 18.12
CA ASP A 50 -5.33 -2.39 18.73
C ASP A 50 -6.64 -1.60 18.71
N ASP A 51 -6.76 -0.67 19.64
CA ASP A 51 -7.94 0.20 19.78
C ASP A 51 -8.29 0.98 18.51
N LYS A 52 -7.32 1.25 17.65
CA LYS A 52 -7.54 1.96 16.39
C LYS A 52 -8.48 1.23 15.42
N PHE A 53 -8.67 -0.08 15.59
CA PHE A 53 -9.55 -0.89 14.76
C PHE A 53 -10.92 -1.14 15.39
N LYS A 54 -11.18 -0.62 16.59
CA LYS A 54 -12.45 -0.86 17.29
C LYS A 54 -13.67 -0.30 16.56
N PHE A 55 -13.50 0.72 15.72
CA PHE A 55 -14.61 1.23 14.91
C PHE A 55 -15.24 0.15 14.03
N ILE A 56 -14.45 -0.85 13.60
CA ILE A 56 -14.93 -1.95 12.75
C ILE A 56 -15.95 -2.82 13.50
N ILE A 57 -15.77 -3.00 14.81
CA ILE A 57 -16.62 -3.84 15.65
C ILE A 57 -18.04 -3.28 15.69
N PHE A 58 -18.18 -1.95 15.75
CA PHE A 58 -19.45 -1.26 15.92
C PHE A 58 -20.05 -0.76 14.61
N ALA A 59 -19.32 -0.86 13.50
CA ALA A 59 -19.81 -0.42 12.21
C ALA A 59 -20.82 -1.43 11.62
N ASP A 60 -21.89 -0.90 11.02
CA ASP A 60 -22.82 -1.71 10.24
C ASP A 60 -22.14 -2.16 8.93
N ASP A 61 -22.64 -3.25 8.34
CA ASP A 61 -22.11 -3.72 7.06
C ASP A 61 -22.15 -2.63 6.00
N SER A 62 -23.17 -1.77 6.01
CA SER A 62 -23.29 -0.66 5.06
C SER A 62 -22.19 0.39 5.19
N GLU A 63 -21.48 0.44 6.30
CA GLU A 63 -20.39 1.37 6.57
C GLU A 63 -19.02 0.80 6.22
N LEU A 64 -18.95 -0.50 5.93
CA LEU A 64 -17.70 -1.20 5.62
C LEU A 64 -17.67 -1.60 4.15
N PRO A 65 -16.48 -1.59 3.51
CA PRO A 65 -16.36 -2.08 2.15
C PRO A 65 -16.49 -3.61 2.11
N TYR A 66 -17.28 -4.13 1.21
CA TYR A 66 -17.40 -5.57 0.99
C TYR A 66 -17.83 -5.88 -0.43
N LEU A 67 -17.59 -7.13 -0.84
CA LEU A 67 -18.02 -7.68 -2.11
C LEU A 67 -19.06 -8.79 -1.87
N ILE A 68 -19.90 -9.03 -2.84
CA ILE A 68 -20.88 -10.12 -2.78
C ILE A 68 -20.23 -11.38 -3.38
N ARG A 69 -20.25 -12.46 -2.63
CA ARG A 69 -19.73 -13.76 -3.08
C ARG A 69 -20.52 -14.24 -4.31
N GLY A 70 -19.80 -14.67 -5.34
CA GLY A 70 -20.41 -15.05 -6.61
C GLY A 70 -20.68 -13.89 -7.56
N GLY A 71 -20.31 -12.65 -7.16
CA GLY A 71 -20.36 -11.48 -8.02
C GLY A 71 -19.22 -11.40 -9.02
N TYR A 72 -19.14 -10.28 -9.72
CA TYR A 72 -18.14 -10.07 -10.78
C TYR A 72 -16.70 -10.03 -10.25
N TYR A 73 -16.50 -9.43 -9.06
CA TYR A 73 -15.15 -9.24 -8.51
C TYR A 73 -14.78 -10.33 -7.52
N SER A 74 -13.53 -10.79 -7.62
CA SER A 74 -12.90 -11.65 -6.63
C SER A 74 -12.42 -10.80 -5.44
N ASN A 75 -12.36 -11.41 -4.24
CA ASN A 75 -11.92 -10.73 -3.01
C ASN A 75 -10.42 -10.37 -3.02
N VAL A 76 -9.64 -10.95 -3.93
CA VAL A 76 -8.22 -10.62 -4.08
C VAL A 76 -7.97 -10.24 -5.54
N ALA A 77 -7.42 -9.05 -5.74
CA ALA A 77 -6.97 -8.59 -7.04
C ALA A 77 -5.44 -8.44 -7.00
N ARG A 78 -4.79 -8.92 -8.05
CA ARG A 78 -3.33 -8.83 -8.19
C ARG A 78 -3.00 -8.06 -9.46
N MET A 79 -2.10 -7.10 -9.33
CA MET A 79 -1.56 -6.36 -10.46
C MET A 79 -0.05 -6.50 -10.45
N ARG A 80 0.51 -6.98 -11.56
CA ARG A 80 1.96 -7.20 -11.71
C ARG A 80 2.46 -6.42 -12.91
N TRP A 81 3.59 -5.75 -12.76
CA TRP A 81 4.19 -5.00 -13.86
C TRP A 81 5.69 -4.82 -13.67
N ASN A 82 6.37 -4.48 -14.76
CA ASN A 82 7.78 -4.11 -14.69
C ASN A 82 7.90 -2.67 -14.24
N VAL A 83 8.76 -2.45 -13.24
CA VAL A 83 9.01 -1.12 -12.71
C VAL A 83 9.88 -0.35 -13.71
N ASN A 84 9.48 0.89 -14.00
CA ASN A 84 10.18 1.76 -14.93
C ASN A 84 11.57 2.13 -14.37
N GLU A 85 12.61 1.89 -15.16
CA GLU A 85 13.97 2.20 -14.76
C GLU A 85 14.21 3.70 -14.56
N GLU A 86 13.54 4.53 -15.33
CA GLU A 86 13.61 5.98 -15.16
C GLU A 86 13.02 6.41 -13.82
N ASP A 87 11.93 5.79 -13.40
CA ASP A 87 11.30 6.07 -12.10
C ASP A 87 12.20 5.58 -10.95
N LYS A 88 12.87 4.44 -11.10
CA LYS A 88 13.86 3.99 -10.12
C LYS A 88 15.00 4.98 -9.97
N ALA A 89 15.54 5.46 -11.09
CA ALA A 89 16.62 6.44 -11.10
C ALA A 89 16.19 7.76 -10.48
N PHE A 90 14.99 8.21 -10.81
CA PHE A 90 14.42 9.43 -10.26
C PHE A 90 14.28 9.35 -8.72
N LEU A 91 13.70 8.27 -8.23
CA LEU A 91 13.52 8.09 -6.78
C LEU A 91 14.87 7.95 -6.06
N THR A 92 15.81 7.20 -6.63
CA THR A 92 17.16 7.05 -6.06
C THR A 92 17.85 8.41 -5.92
N GLN A 93 17.74 9.26 -6.93
CA GLN A 93 18.30 10.61 -6.88
C GLN A 93 17.64 11.46 -5.79
N ARG A 94 16.31 11.39 -5.66
CA ARG A 94 15.59 12.13 -4.63
C ARG A 94 15.98 11.66 -3.22
N ILE A 95 16.17 10.37 -3.04
CA ILE A 95 16.64 9.81 -1.77
C ILE A 95 18.04 10.30 -1.44
N ARG A 96 18.96 10.33 -2.42
CA ARG A 96 20.31 10.86 -2.21
C ARG A 96 20.31 12.32 -1.81
N ILE A 97 19.51 13.14 -2.47
CA ILE A 97 19.37 14.55 -2.11
C ILE A 97 18.87 14.70 -0.67
N ALA A 98 17.88 13.91 -0.28
CA ALA A 98 17.36 13.93 1.09
C ALA A 98 18.40 13.50 2.12
N ILE A 99 19.18 12.46 1.82
CA ILE A 99 20.25 11.99 2.69
C ILE A 99 21.35 13.05 2.84
N ASP A 100 21.79 13.65 1.75
CA ASP A 100 22.83 14.68 1.77
C ASP A 100 22.38 15.89 2.59
N LYS A 101 21.14 16.29 2.46
CA LYS A 101 20.54 17.37 3.24
C LYS A 101 20.49 17.01 4.73
N LEU A 102 20.08 15.79 5.05
CA LEU A 102 20.04 15.32 6.43
C LEU A 102 21.41 15.31 7.07
N TYR A 103 22.45 14.85 6.34
CA TYR A 103 23.83 14.87 6.83
C TYR A 103 24.33 16.30 7.08
N ALA A 104 24.00 17.24 6.21
CA ALA A 104 24.36 18.63 6.40
C ALA A 104 23.72 19.20 7.67
N ASP A 105 22.45 18.90 7.90
CA ASP A 105 21.74 19.35 9.10
C ASP A 105 22.32 18.72 10.37
N VAL A 106 22.66 17.45 10.35
CA VAL A 106 23.29 16.76 11.49
C VAL A 106 24.66 17.35 11.79
N LYS A 107 25.46 17.70 10.79
CA LYS A 107 26.77 18.34 11.00
C LYS A 107 26.68 19.70 11.68
N ILE A 108 25.60 20.43 11.46
CA ILE A 108 25.38 21.73 12.12
C ILE A 108 25.23 21.55 13.64
N PHE A 109 24.68 20.43 14.07
CA PHE A 109 24.43 20.12 15.47
C PHE A 109 25.50 19.24 16.11
N ALA A 110 26.42 18.76 15.34
CA ALA A 110 27.55 17.97 15.83
C ALA A 110 28.71 18.87 16.16
#